data_ddfd4616fde77fdaa93d2c3423793278
#
_entry.id   ddfd4616fde77fdaa93d2c3423793278
#
_cell.length_a   1.000
_cell.length_b   1.000
_cell.length_c   1.000
_cell.angle_alpha   90.00
_cell.angle_beta   90.00
_cell.angle_gamma   90.00
#
_symmetry.space_group_name_H-M   'P 1'
#
loop_
_entity.id
_entity.type
_entity.pdbx_description
1 polymer ?
#
loop_
_entity_poly.entity_id
_entity_poly.type
_entity_poly.pdbx_seq_one_letter_code
_entity_poly.pdbx_strand_id
1 'polypeptide(L)'
;MADHLRNDKNIAIYVHGYLDNVTTEDVQLVTRAYLEATDDNVLAIDYREIAMINYVIGTSLLKVAALTGRNTNFRLPRITGLDPAGPLFYILNSRLTRKDADFVDVIHTDAGFYGIALCSGHVDFYPNGGHRPQPGCMLFGPLLSVTDLCSHHRSWRFYAESVKNPNAFIGKCGIDCSSSSSDLVPMGIATPSNTTGKYFLTTNAESPFGRGERNISFH
;
A
#
# COMPACT_ATOMS: atom_id res chain seq x y z
N MET A 1 14.22 -0.42 -23.48
CA MET A 1 13.39 0.03 -22.33
C MET A 1 14.05 1.16 -21.52
N ALA A 2 15.37 1.17 -21.39
CA ALA A 2 16.08 2.25 -20.65
C ALA A 2 16.03 3.64 -21.34
N ASP A 3 15.88 3.68 -22.66
CA ASP A 3 15.96 4.90 -23.46
C ASP A 3 14.75 5.87 -23.29
N HIS A 4 13.73 5.46 -22.51
CA HIS A 4 12.53 6.28 -22.26
C HIS A 4 12.46 6.82 -20.82
N LEU A 5 13.41 6.43 -19.95
CA LEU A 5 13.44 6.92 -18.58
C LEU A 5 14.19 8.26 -18.51
N ARG A 6 13.60 9.22 -17.80
CA ARG A 6 14.24 10.50 -17.52
C ARG A 6 15.19 10.35 -16.33
N ASN A 7 16.48 10.58 -16.53
CA ASN A 7 17.52 10.37 -15.54
C ASN A 7 17.47 11.35 -14.36
N ASP A 8 16.75 12.46 -14.51
CA ASP A 8 16.57 13.53 -13.51
C ASP A 8 15.32 13.36 -12.64
N LYS A 9 14.56 12.28 -12.84
CA LYS A 9 13.29 12.02 -12.16
C LYS A 9 13.34 10.76 -11.30
N ASN A 10 12.52 10.75 -10.24
CA ASN A 10 12.33 9.54 -9.46
C ASN A 10 11.73 8.42 -10.30
N ILE A 11 11.80 7.22 -9.78
CA ILE A 11 11.19 6.03 -10.40
C ILE A 11 10.21 5.44 -9.40
N ALA A 12 8.92 5.45 -9.77
CA ALA A 12 7.88 4.73 -9.07
C ALA A 12 7.71 3.34 -9.72
N ILE A 13 7.86 2.28 -8.93
CA ILE A 13 7.71 0.90 -9.41
C ILE A 13 6.48 0.29 -8.77
N TYR A 14 5.49 -0.09 -9.58
CA TYR A 14 4.31 -0.81 -9.13
C TYR A 14 4.47 -2.32 -9.36
N VAL A 15 4.17 -3.08 -8.31
CA VAL A 15 4.21 -4.55 -8.33
C VAL A 15 2.80 -5.04 -8.01
N HIS A 16 2.15 -5.70 -8.97
CA HIS A 16 0.76 -6.16 -8.83
C HIS A 16 0.59 -7.33 -7.84
N GLY A 17 -0.66 -7.64 -7.49
CA GLY A 17 -1.01 -8.71 -6.58
C GLY A 17 -0.97 -10.12 -7.19
N TYR A 18 -1.34 -11.10 -6.38
CA TYR A 18 -1.52 -12.49 -6.81
C TYR A 18 -2.71 -12.59 -7.79
N LEU A 19 -2.55 -13.32 -8.87
CA LEU A 19 -3.49 -13.48 -9.99
C LEU A 19 -3.72 -12.21 -10.83
N ASP A 20 -3.07 -11.10 -10.51
CA ASP A 20 -3.13 -9.87 -11.30
C ASP A 20 -2.10 -9.86 -12.43
N ASN A 21 -2.13 -8.81 -13.22
CA ASN A 21 -1.20 -8.52 -14.30
C ASN A 21 -1.21 -7.02 -14.60
N VAL A 22 -0.37 -6.55 -15.52
CA VAL A 22 -0.25 -5.12 -15.84
C VAL A 22 -1.50 -4.48 -16.47
N THR A 23 -2.52 -5.26 -16.82
CA THR A 23 -3.79 -4.73 -17.35
C THR A 23 -4.92 -4.70 -16.32
N THR A 24 -4.70 -5.14 -15.09
CA THR A 24 -5.69 -5.12 -14.01
C THR A 24 -5.95 -3.71 -13.50
N GLU A 25 -7.11 -3.51 -12.86
CA GLU A 25 -7.60 -2.20 -12.43
C GLU A 25 -6.62 -1.48 -11.49
N ASP A 26 -6.02 -2.20 -10.56
CA ASP A 26 -5.04 -1.69 -9.59
C ASP A 26 -3.82 -1.07 -10.28
N VAL A 27 -3.21 -1.81 -11.22
CA VAL A 27 -2.05 -1.33 -11.99
C VAL A 27 -2.42 -0.10 -12.80
N GLN A 28 -3.54 -0.19 -13.55
CA GLN A 28 -3.99 0.90 -14.41
C GLN A 28 -4.34 2.16 -13.60
N LEU A 29 -5.01 2.01 -12.45
CA LEU A 29 -5.42 3.15 -11.64
C LEU A 29 -4.22 3.84 -10.98
N VAL A 30 -3.32 3.07 -10.37
CA VAL A 30 -2.16 3.63 -9.66
C VAL A 30 -1.16 4.24 -10.65
N THR A 31 -0.81 3.54 -11.73
CA THR A 31 0.13 4.10 -12.73
C THR A 31 -0.43 5.34 -13.41
N ARG A 32 -1.73 5.36 -13.74
CA ARG A 32 -2.37 6.56 -14.29
C ARG A 32 -2.36 7.72 -13.29
N ALA A 33 -2.61 7.47 -12.00
CA ALA A 33 -2.54 8.51 -10.99
C ALA A 33 -1.16 9.18 -10.94
N TYR A 34 -0.09 8.39 -11.01
CA TYR A 34 1.27 8.92 -11.09
C TYR A 34 1.52 9.74 -12.37
N LEU A 35 1.14 9.20 -13.54
CA LEU A 35 1.32 9.88 -14.82
C LEU A 35 0.55 11.22 -14.93
N GLU A 36 -0.59 11.33 -14.24
CA GLU A 36 -1.41 12.53 -14.23
C GLU A 36 -0.97 13.56 -13.19
N ALA A 37 -0.41 13.13 -12.07
CA ALA A 37 -0.18 13.99 -10.90
C ALA A 37 1.30 14.24 -10.57
N THR A 38 2.22 13.48 -11.17
CA THR A 38 3.66 13.61 -10.91
C THR A 38 4.47 13.68 -12.19
N ASP A 39 5.74 14.02 -12.05
CA ASP A 39 6.73 14.01 -13.12
C ASP A 39 7.63 12.75 -13.07
N ASP A 40 7.31 11.80 -12.22
CA ASP A 40 8.13 10.61 -11.99
C ASP A 40 8.10 9.65 -13.19
N ASN A 41 9.15 8.87 -13.35
CA ASN A 41 9.11 7.69 -14.20
C ASN A 41 8.24 6.63 -13.52
N VAL A 42 7.36 5.97 -14.28
CA VAL A 42 6.46 4.94 -13.76
C VAL A 42 6.71 3.62 -14.45
N LEU A 43 7.00 2.60 -13.66
CA LEU A 43 7.22 1.23 -14.14
C LEU A 43 6.22 0.29 -13.47
N ALA A 44 5.58 -0.58 -14.26
CA ALA A 44 4.80 -1.71 -13.74
C ALA A 44 5.54 -3.01 -14.07
N ILE A 45 5.77 -3.84 -13.04
CA ILE A 45 6.44 -5.13 -13.22
C ILE A 45 5.38 -6.19 -13.48
N ASP A 46 5.42 -6.81 -14.65
CA ASP A 46 4.57 -7.95 -14.99
C ASP A 46 5.30 -9.26 -14.64
N TYR A 47 4.81 -9.93 -13.61
CA TYR A 47 5.34 -11.23 -13.20
C TYR A 47 4.27 -12.32 -13.15
N ARG A 48 3.19 -12.15 -13.92
CA ARG A 48 2.02 -13.05 -13.95
C ARG A 48 2.38 -14.53 -14.10
N GLU A 49 3.37 -14.84 -14.93
CA GLU A 49 3.79 -16.23 -15.15
C GLU A 49 4.34 -16.88 -13.88
N ILE A 50 5.05 -16.12 -13.06
CA ILE A 50 5.58 -16.58 -11.77
C ILE A 50 4.49 -16.57 -10.70
N ALA A 51 3.65 -15.53 -10.68
CA ALA A 51 2.57 -15.37 -9.71
C ALA A 51 1.52 -16.49 -9.78
N MET A 52 1.26 -17.01 -10.98
CA MET A 52 0.27 -18.09 -11.18
C MET A 52 0.76 -19.47 -10.71
N ILE A 53 2.07 -19.71 -10.61
CA ILE A 53 2.63 -21.02 -10.30
C ILE A 53 2.49 -21.34 -8.80
N ASN A 54 2.67 -20.34 -7.94
CA ASN A 54 2.61 -20.54 -6.49
C ASN A 54 2.27 -19.23 -5.79
N TYR A 55 1.18 -19.24 -5.00
CA TYR A 55 0.75 -18.11 -4.18
C TYR A 55 1.88 -17.51 -3.34
N VAL A 56 2.72 -18.34 -2.74
CA VAL A 56 3.85 -17.92 -1.90
C VAL A 56 4.91 -17.18 -2.71
N ILE A 57 5.19 -17.61 -3.93
CA ILE A 57 6.17 -16.97 -4.81
C ILE A 57 5.59 -15.64 -5.34
N GLY A 58 4.34 -15.65 -5.80
CA GLY A 58 3.69 -14.48 -6.38
C GLY A 58 3.56 -13.30 -5.41
N THR A 59 3.23 -13.57 -4.16
CA THR A 59 3.07 -12.55 -3.13
C THR A 59 4.39 -12.14 -2.46
N SER A 60 5.49 -12.88 -2.71
CA SER A 60 6.83 -12.58 -2.16
C SER A 60 7.61 -11.54 -2.97
N LEU A 61 7.12 -11.05 -4.11
CA LEU A 61 7.89 -10.17 -4.99
C LEU A 61 8.16 -8.78 -4.40
N LEU A 62 7.28 -8.27 -3.55
CA LEU A 62 7.60 -7.09 -2.72
C LEU A 62 8.85 -7.37 -1.85
N LYS A 63 9.02 -8.61 -1.39
CA LYS A 63 10.22 -9.04 -0.67
C LYS A 63 11.40 -9.30 -1.58
N VAL A 64 11.18 -9.70 -2.83
CA VAL A 64 12.28 -9.85 -3.82
C VAL A 64 12.89 -8.50 -4.13
N ALA A 65 12.11 -7.43 -4.30
CA ALA A 65 12.64 -6.08 -4.45
C ALA A 65 13.47 -5.66 -3.20
N ALA A 66 12.98 -5.97 -2.00
CA ALA A 66 13.70 -5.74 -0.76
C ALA A 66 14.96 -6.61 -0.62
N LEU A 67 14.91 -7.88 -1.02
CA LEU A 67 16.05 -8.81 -1.02
C LEU A 67 17.09 -8.43 -2.07
N THR A 68 16.68 -7.93 -3.23
CA THR A 68 17.59 -7.41 -4.25
C THR A 68 18.38 -6.23 -3.68
N GLY A 69 17.73 -5.33 -2.97
CA GLY A 69 18.40 -4.23 -2.26
C GLY A 69 19.42 -4.73 -1.23
N ARG A 70 19.09 -5.76 -0.47
CA ARG A 70 20.01 -6.35 0.53
C ARG A 70 21.23 -7.04 -0.09
N ASN A 71 21.05 -7.67 -1.26
CA ASN A 71 22.10 -8.43 -1.93
C ASN A 71 22.99 -7.59 -2.86
N THR A 72 22.57 -6.37 -3.21
CA THR A 72 23.27 -5.48 -4.16
C THR A 72 23.88 -4.25 -3.53
N ASN A 73 23.87 -4.10 -2.20
CA ASN A 73 24.24 -2.88 -1.46
C ASN A 73 23.38 -1.65 -1.87
N PHE A 74 22.30 -1.85 -2.59
CA PHE A 74 21.32 -0.84 -2.94
C PHE A 74 20.10 -0.96 -2.05
N ARG A 75 19.85 0.01 -1.20
CA ARG A 75 18.68 0.05 -0.36
C ARG A 75 17.61 0.93 -1.01
N LEU A 76 16.38 0.41 -1.10
CA LEU A 76 15.27 1.20 -1.63
C LEU A 76 14.97 2.36 -0.68
N PRO A 77 14.79 3.59 -1.18
CA PRO A 77 14.43 4.73 -0.34
C PRO A 77 13.07 4.54 0.34
N ARG A 78 12.09 3.97 -0.38
CA ARG A 78 10.73 3.76 0.13
C ARG A 78 10.08 2.51 -0.45
N ILE A 79 9.30 1.83 0.41
CA ILE A 79 8.31 0.81 0.02
C ILE A 79 6.98 1.17 0.66
N THR A 80 5.92 1.22 -0.15
CA THR A 80 4.54 1.34 0.33
C THR A 80 3.83 0.00 0.17
N GLY A 81 3.41 -0.60 1.29
CA GLY A 81 2.63 -1.83 1.30
C GLY A 81 1.14 -1.53 1.24
N LEU A 82 0.46 -2.02 0.20
CA LEU A 82 -0.98 -1.85 0.00
C LEU A 82 -1.72 -3.10 0.46
N ASP A 83 -2.09 -3.14 1.73
CA ASP A 83 -2.69 -4.27 2.43
C ASP A 83 -1.91 -5.59 2.19
N PRO A 84 -0.62 -5.64 2.57
CA PRO A 84 0.26 -6.74 2.22
C PRO A 84 -0.33 -8.09 2.63
N ALA A 85 -0.20 -9.10 1.76
CA ALA A 85 -0.81 -10.41 1.95
C ALA A 85 -0.44 -11.06 3.30
N GLY A 86 -1.46 -11.55 4.01
CA GLY A 86 -1.33 -12.20 5.32
C GLY A 86 -1.24 -13.73 5.28
N PRO A 87 -2.14 -14.44 4.56
CA PRO A 87 -2.19 -15.89 4.56
C PRO A 87 -0.85 -16.52 4.14
N LEU A 88 -0.39 -17.54 4.88
CA LEU A 88 0.89 -18.24 4.70
C LEU A 88 2.17 -17.45 5.01
N PHE A 89 2.17 -16.11 4.99
CA PHE A 89 3.36 -15.31 5.28
C PHE A 89 3.77 -15.32 6.75
N TYR A 90 2.81 -15.57 7.64
CA TYR A 90 3.09 -15.79 9.06
C TYR A 90 4.01 -17.01 9.29
N ILE A 91 3.83 -18.06 8.49
CA ILE A 91 4.57 -19.34 8.64
C ILE A 91 5.95 -19.24 7.99
N LEU A 92 6.06 -18.54 6.86
CA LEU A 92 7.27 -18.50 6.03
C LEU A 92 8.25 -17.39 6.40
N ASN A 93 7.91 -16.57 7.39
CA ASN A 93 8.71 -15.39 7.80
C ASN A 93 9.14 -14.49 6.60
N SER A 94 8.27 -14.44 5.57
CA SER A 94 8.52 -13.76 4.28
C SER A 94 7.74 -12.47 4.13
N ARG A 95 7.21 -11.88 5.22
CA ARG A 95 6.43 -10.65 5.19
C ARG A 95 7.29 -9.41 4.96
N LEU A 96 6.65 -8.33 4.48
CA LEU A 96 7.22 -6.99 4.47
C LEU A 96 7.57 -6.55 5.91
N THR A 97 8.71 -5.89 6.08
CA THR A 97 9.17 -5.35 7.36
C THR A 97 9.86 -3.99 7.16
N ARG A 98 9.95 -3.21 8.24
CA ARG A 98 10.70 -1.93 8.24
C ARG A 98 12.18 -2.05 7.85
N LYS A 99 12.72 -3.26 7.77
CA LYS A 99 14.12 -3.49 7.37
C LYS A 99 14.32 -3.53 5.85
N ASP A 100 13.22 -3.52 5.09
CA ASP A 100 13.24 -3.78 3.65
C ASP A 100 13.51 -2.52 2.81
N ALA A 101 13.37 -1.32 3.40
CA ALA A 101 13.71 -0.04 2.79
C ALA A 101 14.15 0.97 3.87
N ASP A 102 14.60 2.16 3.45
CA ASP A 102 14.88 3.26 4.38
C ASP A 102 13.60 3.75 5.05
N PHE A 103 12.51 3.78 4.29
CA PHE A 103 11.19 4.06 4.79
C PHE A 103 10.18 3.03 4.28
N VAL A 104 9.38 2.45 5.17
CA VAL A 104 8.30 1.51 4.84
C VAL A 104 7.03 2.04 5.47
N ASP A 105 6.02 2.30 4.65
CA ASP A 105 4.67 2.65 5.07
C ASP A 105 3.68 1.60 4.59
N VAL A 106 2.66 1.32 5.39
CA VAL A 106 1.67 0.29 5.10
C VAL A 106 0.27 0.84 5.28
N ILE A 107 -0.62 0.51 4.35
CA ILE A 107 -2.05 0.81 4.40
C ILE A 107 -2.79 -0.51 4.61
N HIS A 108 -3.39 -0.70 5.78
CA HIS A 108 -4.19 -1.88 6.13
C HIS A 108 -5.66 -1.63 5.84
N THR A 109 -6.29 -2.49 5.05
CA THR A 109 -7.72 -2.38 4.72
C THR A 109 -8.50 -3.67 4.91
N ASP A 110 -7.79 -4.80 5.01
CA ASP A 110 -8.37 -6.14 5.19
C ASP A 110 -7.53 -7.02 6.14
N ALA A 111 -6.94 -6.37 7.15
CA ALA A 111 -6.04 -6.98 8.11
C ALA A 111 -6.68 -8.19 8.82
N GLY A 112 -5.96 -9.30 8.87
CA GLY A 112 -6.40 -10.55 9.49
C GLY A 112 -7.25 -11.45 8.59
N PHE A 113 -7.55 -11.02 7.36
CA PHE A 113 -8.21 -11.85 6.35
C PHE A 113 -7.27 -12.02 5.13
N TYR A 114 -7.38 -11.17 4.09
CA TYR A 114 -6.38 -11.19 3.00
C TYR A 114 -5.10 -10.43 3.37
N GLY A 115 -5.22 -9.33 4.11
CA GLY A 115 -4.10 -8.53 4.59
C GLY A 115 -3.47 -9.04 5.88
N ILE A 116 -2.20 -8.68 6.09
CA ILE A 116 -1.49 -8.98 7.33
C ILE A 116 -2.02 -8.11 8.48
N ALA A 117 -2.23 -8.74 9.67
CA ALA A 117 -2.68 -8.01 10.87
C ALA A 117 -1.55 -7.39 11.69
N LEU A 118 -0.30 -7.79 11.43
CA LEU A 118 0.87 -7.31 12.17
C LEU A 118 1.39 -6.00 11.59
N CYS A 119 1.85 -5.09 12.46
CA CYS A 119 2.61 -3.93 12.04
C CYS A 119 3.84 -4.35 11.25
N SER A 120 4.04 -3.77 10.11
CA SER A 120 5.09 -4.15 9.17
C SER A 120 5.95 -2.95 8.77
N GLY A 121 5.42 -1.73 8.79
CA GLY A 121 6.08 -0.51 8.40
C GLY A 121 6.86 0.18 9.53
N HIS A 122 7.52 1.26 9.19
CA HIS A 122 7.88 2.31 10.13
C HIS A 122 6.59 3.00 10.60
N VAL A 123 5.67 3.20 9.66
CA VAL A 123 4.31 3.68 9.90
C VAL A 123 3.30 2.73 9.28
N ASP A 124 2.23 2.47 10.03
CA ASP A 124 1.10 1.64 9.61
C ASP A 124 -0.19 2.45 9.73
N PHE A 125 -0.93 2.59 8.63
CA PHE A 125 -2.21 3.29 8.56
C PHE A 125 -3.37 2.31 8.58
N TYR A 126 -4.41 2.67 9.33
CA TYR A 126 -5.60 1.84 9.55
C TYR A 126 -6.88 2.61 9.16
N PRO A 127 -7.18 2.78 7.86
CA PRO A 127 -8.46 3.34 7.43
C PRO A 127 -9.62 2.51 7.96
N ASN A 128 -10.57 3.15 8.66
CA ASN A 128 -11.76 2.51 9.22
C ASN A 128 -11.45 1.28 10.10
N GLY A 129 -10.36 1.35 10.87
CA GLY A 129 -9.87 0.26 11.70
C GLY A 129 -8.96 -0.75 11.00
N GLY A 130 -8.75 -0.61 9.69
CA GLY A 130 -7.80 -1.41 8.92
C GLY A 130 -8.26 -2.83 8.57
N HIS A 131 -9.52 -3.18 8.82
CA HIS A 131 -10.08 -4.52 8.57
C HIS A 131 -11.39 -4.44 7.77
N ARG A 132 -11.87 -5.60 7.33
CA ARG A 132 -13.19 -5.70 6.68
C ARG A 132 -14.36 -5.61 7.67
N PRO A 133 -15.55 -5.10 7.26
CA PRO A 133 -15.78 -4.50 5.95
C PRO A 133 -15.34 -3.03 5.92
N GLN A 134 -14.65 -2.64 4.86
CA GLN A 134 -14.43 -1.23 4.58
C GLN A 134 -15.73 -0.56 4.13
N PRO A 135 -15.92 0.76 4.32
CA PRO A 135 -17.14 1.45 3.87
C PRO A 135 -17.46 1.17 2.40
N GLY A 136 -18.72 0.82 2.13
CA GLY A 136 -19.18 0.44 0.80
C GLY A 136 -18.84 -0.99 0.36
N CYS A 137 -18.16 -1.79 1.21
CA CYS A 137 -17.87 -3.19 0.96
C CYS A 137 -18.77 -4.10 1.79
N MET A 138 -19.09 -5.28 1.27
CA MET A 138 -19.75 -6.34 2.01
C MET A 138 -18.72 -7.08 2.90
N LEU A 139 -19.19 -7.67 4.00
CA LEU A 139 -18.32 -8.43 4.91
C LEU A 139 -17.77 -9.69 4.24
N PHE A 140 -18.60 -10.40 3.46
CA PHE A 140 -18.23 -11.62 2.72
C PHE A 140 -18.83 -11.62 1.33
N GLY A 141 -18.20 -12.37 0.43
CA GLY A 141 -18.64 -12.64 -0.93
C GLY A 141 -18.16 -14.03 -1.38
N PRO A 142 -18.48 -14.46 -2.59
CA PRO A 142 -17.87 -15.65 -3.18
C PRO A 142 -16.35 -15.51 -3.20
N LEU A 143 -15.64 -16.56 -2.78
CA LEU A 143 -14.17 -16.53 -2.59
C LEU A 143 -13.44 -15.94 -3.80
N LEU A 144 -12.54 -14.98 -3.56
CA LEU A 144 -11.75 -14.26 -4.56
C LEU A 144 -12.60 -13.45 -5.57
N SER A 145 -13.91 -13.27 -5.34
CA SER A 145 -14.71 -12.37 -6.16
C SER A 145 -14.39 -10.89 -5.86
N VAL A 146 -14.82 -10.01 -6.76
CA VAL A 146 -14.72 -8.55 -6.56
C VAL A 146 -15.38 -8.11 -5.25
N THR A 147 -16.48 -8.75 -4.86
CA THR A 147 -17.17 -8.46 -3.59
C THR A 147 -16.35 -8.90 -2.40
N ASP A 148 -15.74 -10.07 -2.45
CA ASP A 148 -14.92 -10.63 -1.38
C ASP A 148 -13.59 -9.86 -1.21
N LEU A 149 -12.98 -9.46 -2.32
CA LEU A 149 -11.74 -8.69 -2.35
C LEU A 149 -11.96 -7.18 -2.14
N CYS A 150 -13.21 -6.71 -2.03
CA CYS A 150 -13.54 -5.28 -1.99
C CYS A 150 -12.75 -4.52 -0.92
N SER A 151 -12.69 -5.02 0.31
CA SER A 151 -11.94 -4.38 1.40
C SER A 151 -10.44 -4.38 1.14
N HIS A 152 -9.89 -5.49 0.66
CA HIS A 152 -8.48 -5.61 0.26
C HIS A 152 -8.11 -4.59 -0.83
N HIS A 153 -8.98 -4.46 -1.84
CA HIS A 153 -8.81 -3.54 -2.96
C HIS A 153 -8.95 -2.06 -2.58
N ARG A 154 -9.48 -1.71 -1.41
CA ARG A 154 -9.50 -0.33 -0.93
C ARG A 154 -8.09 0.25 -0.75
N SER A 155 -7.11 -0.56 -0.43
CA SER A 155 -5.73 -0.13 -0.20
C SER A 155 -5.13 0.61 -1.40
N TRP A 156 -5.17 0.01 -2.58
CA TRP A 156 -4.63 0.64 -3.79
C TRP A 156 -5.53 1.76 -4.34
N ARG A 157 -6.86 1.71 -4.11
CA ARG A 157 -7.76 2.81 -4.47
C ARG A 157 -7.48 4.05 -3.64
N PHE A 158 -7.30 3.90 -2.34
CA PHE A 158 -6.92 5.00 -1.45
C PHE A 158 -5.54 5.54 -1.83
N TYR A 159 -4.58 4.66 -2.13
CA TYR A 159 -3.26 5.08 -2.54
C TYR A 159 -3.29 5.89 -3.84
N ALA A 160 -3.98 5.42 -4.87
CA ALA A 160 -4.12 6.13 -6.14
C ALA A 160 -4.77 7.52 -5.96
N GLU A 161 -5.78 7.63 -5.10
CA GLU A 161 -6.39 8.91 -4.76
C GLU A 161 -5.42 9.82 -4.01
N SER A 162 -4.58 9.27 -3.11
CA SER A 162 -3.56 10.05 -2.40
C SER A 162 -2.48 10.61 -3.33
N VAL A 163 -2.17 9.94 -4.43
CA VAL A 163 -1.23 10.44 -5.45
C VAL A 163 -1.80 11.69 -6.14
N LYS A 164 -3.10 11.70 -6.45
CA LYS A 164 -3.78 12.84 -7.08
C LYS A 164 -4.08 13.97 -6.10
N ASN A 165 -4.36 13.63 -4.86
CA ASN A 165 -4.66 14.57 -3.79
C ASN A 165 -3.91 14.19 -2.51
N PRO A 166 -2.70 14.71 -2.31
CA PRO A 166 -1.84 14.35 -1.18
C PRO A 166 -2.46 14.58 0.22
N ASN A 167 -3.48 15.44 0.33
CA ASN A 167 -4.18 15.75 1.57
C ASN A 167 -5.55 15.07 1.68
N ALA A 168 -5.87 14.13 0.80
CA ALA A 168 -7.16 13.44 0.83
C ALA A 168 -7.36 12.60 2.10
N PHE A 169 -6.30 12.01 2.61
CA PHE A 169 -6.35 11.09 3.74
C PHE A 169 -5.45 11.57 4.87
N ILE A 170 -6.04 12.08 5.94
CA ILE A 170 -5.27 12.53 7.10
C ILE A 170 -5.49 11.54 8.25
N GLY A 171 -4.42 10.87 8.62
CA GLY A 171 -4.38 9.95 9.76
C GLY A 171 -4.01 10.68 11.04
N LYS A 172 -4.66 10.31 12.15
CA LYS A 172 -4.32 10.74 13.49
C LYS A 172 -3.53 9.67 14.22
N CYS A 173 -2.49 10.09 14.92
CA CYS A 173 -1.72 9.21 15.77
C CYS A 173 -2.60 8.52 16.82
N GLY A 174 -2.46 7.21 16.92
CA GLY A 174 -3.13 6.41 17.92
C GLY A 174 -2.16 5.72 18.90
N ILE A 175 -1.11 5.09 18.38
CA ILE A 175 -0.20 4.26 19.18
C ILE A 175 1.23 4.36 18.64
N ASP A 176 2.21 4.43 19.52
CA ASP A 176 3.65 4.34 19.24
C ASP A 176 4.19 5.37 18.21
N CYS A 177 3.53 6.52 18.12
CA CYS A 177 4.01 7.58 17.26
C CYS A 177 5.23 8.26 17.89
N SER A 178 6.22 8.57 17.06
CA SER A 178 7.40 9.28 17.52
C SER A 178 7.03 10.71 17.96
N SER A 179 7.68 11.21 18.99
CA SER A 179 7.55 12.60 19.45
C SER A 179 7.97 13.64 18.38
N SER A 180 8.70 13.20 17.37
CA SER A 180 9.08 14.01 16.20
C SER A 180 8.07 13.95 15.07
N SER A 181 7.07 13.05 15.15
CA SER A 181 5.98 12.95 14.19
C SER A 181 4.83 13.87 14.60
N SER A 182 4.18 14.50 13.62
CA SER A 182 2.93 15.23 13.86
C SER A 182 1.84 14.27 14.31
N ASP A 183 0.90 14.74 15.15
CA ASP A 183 -0.30 14.01 15.50
C ASP A 183 -1.20 13.72 14.29
N LEU A 184 -1.10 14.57 13.26
CA LEU A 184 -1.82 14.47 12.01
C LEU A 184 -0.85 14.30 10.84
N VAL A 185 -0.99 13.24 10.07
CA VAL A 185 -0.10 12.90 8.98
C VAL A 185 -0.89 12.46 7.75
N PRO A 186 -0.52 12.93 6.54
CA PRO A 186 -1.12 12.42 5.31
C PRO A 186 -0.71 10.96 5.09
N MET A 187 -1.69 10.10 4.80
CA MET A 187 -1.49 8.73 4.36
C MET A 187 -1.25 8.69 2.84
N GLY A 188 -0.36 7.84 2.39
CA GLY A 188 -0.07 7.62 0.96
C GLY A 188 1.18 8.36 0.50
N ILE A 189 1.19 8.90 -0.73
CA ILE A 189 2.41 9.44 -1.35
C ILE A 189 3.08 10.54 -0.49
N ALA A 190 2.29 11.37 0.18
CA ALA A 190 2.78 12.51 0.96
C ALA A 190 3.19 12.16 2.40
N THR A 191 3.16 10.89 2.79
CA THR A 191 3.61 10.49 4.14
C THR A 191 5.08 10.87 4.33
N PRO A 192 5.43 11.69 5.34
CA PRO A 192 6.81 12.06 5.61
C PRO A 192 7.66 10.84 6.02
N SER A 193 8.88 10.75 5.51
CA SER A 193 9.77 9.59 5.73
C SER A 193 10.28 9.44 7.18
N ASN A 194 10.07 10.42 8.02
CA ASN A 194 10.36 10.36 9.46
C ASN A 194 9.16 9.95 10.32
N THR A 195 8.00 9.63 9.70
CA THR A 195 6.79 9.19 10.40
C THR A 195 6.97 7.80 10.96
N THR A 196 6.56 7.59 12.21
CA THR A 196 6.54 6.25 12.84
C THR A 196 5.26 6.06 13.66
N GLY A 197 4.85 4.79 13.82
CA GLY A 197 3.71 4.42 14.66
C GLY A 197 2.47 4.03 13.88
N LYS A 198 1.32 4.06 14.57
CA LYS A 198 0.03 3.66 14.02
C LYS A 198 -0.90 4.86 13.91
N TYR A 199 -1.42 5.06 12.71
CA TYR A 199 -2.31 6.17 12.40
C TYR A 199 -3.68 5.65 11.96
N PHE A 200 -4.73 6.27 12.47
CA PHE A 200 -6.11 5.91 12.21
C PHE A 200 -6.82 7.05 11.48
N LEU A 201 -7.71 6.69 10.58
CA LEU A 201 -8.51 7.64 9.80
C LEU A 201 -9.81 6.99 9.34
N THR A 202 -10.75 7.83 8.90
CA THR A 202 -12.01 7.37 8.29
C THR A 202 -12.09 7.78 6.83
N THR A 203 -12.81 7.01 6.02
CA THR A 203 -13.01 7.27 4.60
C THR A 203 -14.48 7.27 4.23
N ASN A 204 -14.80 7.76 3.03
CA ASN A 204 -16.10 7.60 2.41
C ASN A 204 -16.26 6.18 1.84
N ALA A 205 -17.51 5.79 1.59
CA ALA A 205 -17.85 4.52 0.94
C ALA A 205 -17.53 4.52 -0.56
N GLU A 206 -17.56 5.69 -1.19
CA GLU A 206 -17.34 5.90 -2.62
C GLU A 206 -16.31 7.00 -2.86
N SER A 207 -15.74 7.02 -4.08
CA SER A 207 -14.79 8.08 -4.48
C SER A 207 -15.52 9.44 -4.62
N PRO A 208 -14.91 10.52 -4.15
CA PRO A 208 -13.63 10.59 -3.48
C PRO A 208 -13.68 9.98 -2.07
N PHE A 209 -12.77 9.02 -1.81
CA PHE A 209 -12.73 8.30 -0.53
C PHE A 209 -12.17 9.15 0.60
N GLY A 210 -11.24 10.02 0.29
CA GLY A 210 -10.58 10.88 1.26
C GLY A 210 -11.52 11.93 1.85
N ARG A 211 -11.39 12.20 3.15
CA ARG A 211 -12.21 13.14 3.90
C ARG A 211 -11.42 14.37 4.37
N GLY A 212 -10.13 14.40 4.08
CA GLY A 212 -9.24 15.46 4.55
C GLY A 212 -9.24 15.56 6.09
N GLU A 213 -8.97 16.75 6.60
CA GLU A 213 -8.95 17.01 8.05
C GLU A 213 -10.33 17.05 8.70
N ARG A 214 -11.41 17.09 7.92
CA ARG A 214 -12.77 17.36 8.41
C ARG A 214 -13.39 16.29 9.28
N ASN A 215 -12.75 15.13 9.46
CA ASN A 215 -13.32 14.00 10.22
C ASN A 215 -12.30 13.20 11.02
N ILE A 216 -11.58 13.90 11.89
CA ILE A 216 -10.73 13.30 12.92
C ILE A 216 -11.53 13.10 14.20
N SER A 217 -12.77 12.65 14.13
CA SER A 217 -13.54 12.23 15.28
C SER A 217 -13.46 10.73 15.41
N PHE A 218 -12.69 10.27 16.39
CA PHE A 218 -12.73 8.90 16.87
C PHE A 218 -13.80 8.80 17.97
N HIS A 219 -14.73 7.91 17.78
CA HIS A 219 -15.56 7.38 18.86
C HIS A 219 -14.91 6.13 19.42
#